data_963b4513938526186094154e8dbd182c
#
_entry.id   963b4513938526186094154e8dbd182c
#
_cell.length_a   1.000
_cell.length_b   1.000
_cell.length_c   1.000
_cell.angle_alpha   90.00
_cell.angle_beta   90.00
_cell.angle_gamma   90.00
#
_symmetry.space_group_name_H-M   'P 1'
#
loop_
_entity.id
_entity.type
_entity.pdbx_description
1 polymer ?
#
loop_
_entity_poly.entity_id
_entity_poly.type
_entity_poly.pdbx_seq_one_letter_code
_entity_poly.pdbx_strand_id
1 'polypeptide(L)'
;MSCKILICILANVFLKLSIMSEGKRISNLYQSIYNGNPWLEVTLANTLQDVTAEQAYRKINPKLNTIWEIVNHLIQWRRNILRRVHGETITTPDHNYFVPIIDPSEAAWEQSLQNLEKSQELWNASLANLEEADFEKIDPNNNHSFYEDIHGIIQHDVYHLGQIVILKKLL
;
A
#
# COMPACT_ATOMS: atom_id res chain seq x y z
N MET A 1 -21.95 -30.01 39.94
CA MET A 1 -21.80 -29.26 38.67
C MET A 1 -21.46 -30.26 37.58
N SER A 2 -22.30 -30.33 36.55
CA SER A 2 -22.22 -31.39 35.53
C SER A 2 -20.99 -31.19 34.60
N CYS A 3 -20.28 -32.27 34.32
CA CYS A 3 -19.10 -32.34 33.44
C CYS A 3 -19.37 -31.69 32.05
N LYS A 4 -20.62 -31.68 31.57
CA LYS A 4 -21.05 -31.04 30.34
C LYS A 4 -20.91 -29.51 30.34
N ILE A 5 -21.08 -28.83 31.49
CA ILE A 5 -20.95 -27.38 31.63
C ILE A 5 -19.48 -26.98 31.56
N LEU A 6 -18.58 -27.77 32.14
CA LEU A 6 -17.14 -27.54 32.13
C LEU A 6 -16.56 -27.70 30.70
N ILE A 7 -17.04 -28.66 29.92
CA ILE A 7 -16.63 -28.90 28.53
C ILE A 7 -17.11 -27.77 27.62
N CYS A 8 -18.33 -27.23 27.81
CA CYS A 8 -18.83 -26.07 27.04
C CYS A 8 -18.08 -24.78 27.37
N ILE A 9 -17.65 -24.57 28.63
CA ILE A 9 -16.86 -23.40 29.02
C ILE A 9 -15.45 -23.48 28.45
N LEU A 10 -14.82 -24.67 28.50
CA LEU A 10 -13.50 -24.91 27.90
C LEU A 10 -13.53 -24.78 26.37
N ALA A 11 -14.55 -25.28 25.68
CA ALA A 11 -14.71 -25.14 24.26
C ALA A 11 -14.87 -23.66 23.84
N ASN A 12 -15.59 -22.83 24.59
CA ASN A 12 -15.73 -21.41 24.36
C ASN A 12 -14.45 -20.61 24.71
N VAL A 13 -13.62 -21.09 25.64
CA VAL A 13 -12.33 -20.44 25.96
C VAL A 13 -11.27 -20.80 24.94
N PHE A 14 -11.26 -22.02 24.38
CA PHE A 14 -10.34 -22.40 23.28
C PHE A 14 -10.73 -21.79 21.92
N LEU A 15 -11.99 -21.35 21.71
CA LEU A 15 -12.40 -20.69 20.44
C LEU A 15 -12.08 -19.20 20.37
N LYS A 16 -11.48 -18.62 21.41
CA LYS A 16 -10.88 -17.27 21.38
C LYS A 16 -9.36 -17.32 21.21
N LEU A 17 -8.81 -18.25 20.47
CA LEU A 17 -7.62 -17.97 19.68
C LEU A 17 -8.03 -16.88 18.70
N SER A 18 -7.62 -15.66 18.99
CA SER A 18 -7.90 -14.49 18.14
C SER A 18 -7.35 -14.79 16.74
N ILE A 19 -8.20 -15.34 15.88
CA ILE A 19 -7.86 -15.46 14.47
C ILE A 19 -7.70 -14.04 13.98
N MET A 20 -6.49 -13.69 13.54
CA MET A 20 -6.20 -12.37 12.97
C MET A 20 -7.13 -12.15 11.78
N SER A 21 -7.86 -11.02 11.76
CA SER A 21 -8.77 -10.68 10.65
C SER A 21 -8.01 -10.61 9.32
N GLU A 22 -8.71 -10.83 8.22
CA GLU A 22 -8.13 -10.72 6.88
C GLU A 22 -7.53 -9.34 6.65
N GLY A 23 -8.23 -8.27 7.02
CA GLY A 23 -7.72 -6.90 6.94
C GLY A 23 -6.39 -6.72 7.66
N LYS A 24 -6.23 -7.30 8.85
CA LYS A 24 -4.96 -7.25 9.58
C LYS A 24 -3.87 -8.07 8.92
N ARG A 25 -4.17 -9.22 8.34
CA ARG A 25 -3.21 -10.03 7.58
C ARG A 25 -2.70 -9.28 6.36
N ILE A 26 -3.60 -8.69 5.60
CA ILE A 26 -3.26 -7.87 4.43
C ILE A 26 -2.45 -6.64 4.85
N SER A 27 -2.86 -5.92 5.90
CA SER A 27 -2.12 -4.78 6.45
C SER A 27 -0.67 -5.16 6.82
N ASN A 28 -0.46 -6.34 7.41
CA ASN A 28 0.89 -6.83 7.74
C ASN A 28 1.73 -7.11 6.47
N LEU A 29 1.13 -7.59 5.38
CA LEU A 29 1.84 -7.77 4.11
C LEU A 29 2.29 -6.42 3.52
N TYR A 30 1.43 -5.40 3.54
CA TYR A 30 1.80 -4.05 3.13
C TYR A 30 2.92 -3.47 3.99
N GLN A 31 2.82 -3.62 5.32
CA GLN A 31 3.88 -3.16 6.23
C GLN A 31 5.20 -3.86 5.95
N SER A 32 5.15 -5.16 5.63
CA SER A 32 6.32 -5.94 5.27
C SER A 32 7.03 -5.38 4.04
N ILE A 33 6.28 -5.06 2.97
CA ILE A 33 6.82 -4.49 1.73
C ILE A 33 7.34 -3.06 1.95
N TYR A 34 6.70 -2.29 2.82
CA TYR A 34 7.10 -0.90 3.06
C TYR A 34 8.44 -0.79 3.79
N ASN A 35 8.58 -1.39 4.98
CA ASN A 35 9.77 -1.29 5.82
C ASN A 35 10.02 -2.52 6.71
N GLY A 36 9.32 -3.64 6.49
CA GLY A 36 9.45 -4.84 7.30
C GLY A 36 10.44 -5.85 6.73
N ASN A 37 10.04 -7.13 6.73
CA ASN A 37 10.84 -8.24 6.23
C ASN A 37 10.05 -9.02 5.16
N PRO A 38 9.92 -8.50 3.93
CA PRO A 38 9.21 -9.18 2.86
C PRO A 38 9.99 -10.36 2.30
N TRP A 39 9.30 -11.33 1.73
CA TRP A 39 9.93 -12.47 1.05
C TRP A 39 10.89 -12.03 -0.09
N LEU A 40 10.63 -10.89 -0.73
CA LEU A 40 11.47 -10.35 -1.82
C LEU A 40 12.76 -9.65 -1.32
N GLU A 41 13.01 -9.60 0.00
CA GLU A 41 14.22 -9.08 0.66
C GLU A 41 14.52 -7.59 0.44
N VAL A 42 13.68 -6.86 -0.29
CA VAL A 42 13.79 -5.41 -0.50
C VAL A 42 12.52 -4.70 -0.04
N THR A 43 12.67 -3.51 0.54
CA THR A 43 11.55 -2.68 1.00
C THR A 43 11.56 -1.32 0.34
N LEU A 44 10.39 -0.70 0.26
CA LEU A 44 10.25 0.63 -0.34
C LEU A 44 11.03 1.69 0.45
N ALA A 45 10.90 1.72 1.78
CA ALA A 45 11.58 2.68 2.63
C ALA A 45 13.11 2.56 2.54
N ASN A 46 13.66 1.34 2.67
CA ASN A 46 15.11 1.14 2.57
C ASN A 46 15.64 1.46 1.16
N THR A 47 14.85 1.19 0.12
CA THR A 47 15.24 1.52 -1.25
C THR A 47 15.34 3.03 -1.47
N LEU A 48 14.49 3.82 -0.81
CA LEU A 48 14.43 5.28 -0.94
C LEU A 48 15.31 6.04 0.06
N GLN A 49 15.81 5.37 1.11
CA GLN A 49 16.47 6.00 2.26
C GLN A 49 17.61 6.96 1.91
N ASP A 50 18.41 6.65 0.90
CA ASP A 50 19.61 7.39 0.48
C ASP A 50 19.45 7.99 -0.93
N VAL A 51 18.24 8.12 -1.44
CA VAL A 51 17.95 8.77 -2.72
C VAL A 51 17.79 10.25 -2.52
N THR A 52 18.67 11.05 -3.11
CA THR A 52 18.61 12.53 -3.07
C THR A 52 17.51 13.06 -4.02
N ALA A 53 17.10 14.33 -3.83
CA ALA A 53 16.14 14.98 -4.75
C ALA A 53 16.65 14.98 -6.19
N GLU A 54 17.92 15.26 -6.41
CA GLU A 54 18.54 15.21 -7.73
C GLU A 54 18.39 13.82 -8.37
N GLN A 55 18.71 12.77 -7.63
CA GLN A 55 18.55 11.40 -8.10
C GLN A 55 17.09 11.04 -8.35
N ALA A 56 16.20 11.41 -7.43
CA ALA A 56 14.76 11.12 -7.55
C ALA A 56 14.13 11.83 -8.76
N TYR A 57 14.57 13.05 -9.06
CA TYR A 57 14.08 13.85 -10.19
C TYR A 57 14.71 13.48 -11.54
N ARG A 58 15.89 12.82 -11.52
CA ARG A 58 16.66 12.54 -12.73
C ARG A 58 15.93 11.61 -13.70
N LYS A 59 15.70 12.09 -14.92
CA LYS A 59 15.08 11.35 -16.02
C LYS A 59 16.16 10.59 -16.80
N ILE A 60 16.29 9.29 -16.57
CA ILE A 60 17.31 8.44 -17.22
C ILE A 60 16.98 8.21 -18.70
N ASN A 61 15.68 8.08 -19.01
CA ASN A 61 15.19 7.90 -20.39
C ASN A 61 13.85 8.63 -20.52
N PRO A 62 13.60 9.36 -21.63
CA PRO A 62 12.33 10.08 -21.84
C PRO A 62 11.06 9.22 -21.76
N LYS A 63 11.18 7.91 -22.00
CA LYS A 63 10.06 6.96 -21.95
C LYS A 63 9.81 6.37 -20.55
N LEU A 64 10.70 6.64 -19.58
CA LEU A 64 10.55 6.15 -18.22
C LEU A 64 10.10 7.26 -17.28
N ASN A 65 9.36 6.91 -16.26
CA ASN A 65 9.07 7.80 -15.14
C ASN A 65 10.30 7.93 -14.23
N THR A 66 10.43 9.07 -13.55
CA THR A 66 11.46 9.27 -12.52
C THR A 66 11.07 8.54 -11.23
N ILE A 67 12.03 8.34 -10.32
CA ILE A 67 11.74 7.77 -8.99
C ILE A 67 10.68 8.63 -8.28
N TRP A 68 10.78 9.95 -8.36
CA TRP A 68 9.85 10.87 -7.70
C TRP A 68 8.43 10.78 -8.29
N GLU A 69 8.32 10.75 -9.63
CA GLU A 69 7.02 10.54 -10.30
C GLU A 69 6.37 9.22 -9.86
N ILE A 70 7.16 8.14 -9.71
CA ILE A 70 6.67 6.84 -9.22
C ILE A 70 6.23 6.95 -7.75
N VAL A 71 6.98 7.59 -6.87
CA VAL A 71 6.59 7.77 -5.46
C VAL A 71 5.26 8.51 -5.35
N ASN A 72 5.08 9.61 -6.09
CA ASN A 72 3.82 10.35 -6.08
C ASN A 72 2.65 9.53 -6.66
N HIS A 73 2.90 8.73 -7.68
CA HIS A 73 1.94 7.81 -8.27
C HIS A 73 1.46 6.74 -7.26
N LEU A 74 2.36 6.12 -6.50
CA LEU A 74 2.03 5.17 -5.44
C LEU A 74 1.12 5.80 -4.37
N ILE A 75 1.46 7.02 -3.91
CA ILE A 75 0.66 7.76 -2.93
C ILE A 75 -0.77 7.99 -3.45
N GLN A 76 -0.90 8.41 -4.72
CA GLN A 76 -2.21 8.72 -5.30
C GLN A 76 -3.07 7.46 -5.50
N TRP A 77 -2.49 6.34 -5.94
CA TRP A 77 -3.23 5.09 -6.08
C TRP A 77 -3.72 4.54 -4.75
N ARG A 78 -2.88 4.53 -3.71
CA ARG A 78 -3.32 4.12 -2.36
C ARG A 78 -4.48 5.00 -1.88
N ARG A 79 -4.37 6.33 -2.02
CA ARG A 79 -5.45 7.26 -1.69
C ARG A 79 -6.72 6.99 -2.50
N ASN A 80 -6.60 6.73 -3.79
CA ASN A 80 -7.72 6.47 -4.67
C ASN A 80 -8.48 5.21 -4.23
N ILE A 81 -7.81 4.08 -4.04
CA ILE A 81 -8.47 2.85 -3.60
C ILE A 81 -9.10 3.00 -2.21
N LEU A 82 -8.44 3.65 -1.25
CA LEU A 82 -9.08 3.92 0.05
C LEU A 82 -10.39 4.69 -0.09
N ARG A 83 -10.44 5.71 -0.92
CA ARG A 83 -11.65 6.49 -1.15
C ARG A 83 -12.75 5.65 -1.81
N ARG A 84 -12.40 4.77 -2.75
CA ARG A 84 -13.35 3.82 -3.38
C ARG A 84 -13.91 2.82 -2.36
N VAL A 85 -13.07 2.23 -1.52
CA VAL A 85 -13.50 1.34 -0.42
C VAL A 85 -14.47 2.04 0.53
N HIS A 86 -14.35 3.37 0.69
CA HIS A 86 -15.30 4.19 1.44
C HIS A 86 -16.51 4.70 0.62
N GLY A 87 -16.71 4.15 -0.59
CA GLY A 87 -17.92 4.37 -1.39
C GLY A 87 -17.85 5.55 -2.37
N GLU A 88 -16.65 6.12 -2.60
CA GLU A 88 -16.51 7.19 -3.58
C GLU A 88 -16.34 6.64 -5.01
N THR A 89 -17.03 7.25 -5.97
CA THR A 89 -16.79 6.98 -7.39
C THR A 89 -15.69 7.91 -7.90
N ILE A 90 -14.56 7.34 -8.33
CA ILE A 90 -13.38 8.09 -8.73
C ILE A 90 -12.93 7.64 -10.12
N THR A 91 -12.94 8.56 -11.07
CA THR A 91 -12.35 8.32 -12.39
C THR A 91 -10.85 8.50 -12.33
N THR A 92 -10.12 7.50 -12.82
CA THR A 92 -8.66 7.61 -12.99
C THR A 92 -8.36 8.57 -14.14
N PRO A 93 -7.50 9.58 -13.97
CA PRO A 93 -7.14 10.50 -15.06
C PRO A 93 -6.30 9.80 -16.13
N ASP A 94 -6.32 10.32 -17.36
CA ASP A 94 -5.58 9.76 -18.51
C ASP A 94 -4.07 9.64 -18.25
N HIS A 95 -3.49 10.57 -17.49
CA HIS A 95 -2.07 10.53 -17.09
C HIS A 95 -1.78 9.53 -15.96
N ASN A 96 -2.76 8.78 -15.53
CA ASN A 96 -2.63 7.73 -14.51
C ASN A 96 -1.86 8.19 -13.25
N TYR A 97 -2.11 9.43 -12.78
CA TYR A 97 -1.43 10.08 -11.65
C TYR A 97 0.08 10.30 -11.82
N PHE A 98 0.67 10.08 -12.99
CA PHE A 98 2.02 10.55 -13.28
C PHE A 98 1.96 12.03 -13.64
N VAL A 99 2.39 12.86 -12.70
CA VAL A 99 2.42 14.31 -12.88
C VAL A 99 3.87 14.81 -12.81
N PRO A 100 4.25 15.79 -13.66
CA PRO A 100 5.60 16.37 -13.61
C PRO A 100 5.90 16.97 -12.24
N ILE A 101 7.15 16.83 -11.80
CA ILE A 101 7.65 17.49 -10.59
C ILE A 101 7.92 18.97 -10.92
N ILE A 102 7.28 19.86 -10.19
CA ILE A 102 7.38 21.32 -10.39
C ILE A 102 8.51 21.91 -9.56
N ASP A 103 8.67 21.45 -8.31
CA ASP A 103 9.74 21.88 -7.40
C ASP A 103 10.67 20.70 -7.13
N PRO A 104 11.88 20.66 -7.72
CA PRO A 104 12.84 19.57 -7.51
C PRO A 104 13.79 19.82 -6.30
N SER A 105 13.40 20.63 -5.33
CA SER A 105 14.19 20.89 -4.14
C SER A 105 14.25 19.69 -3.18
N GLU A 106 15.31 19.60 -2.35
CA GLU A 106 15.42 18.60 -1.29
C GLU A 106 14.24 18.67 -0.31
N ALA A 107 13.80 19.87 0.05
CA ALA A 107 12.65 20.04 0.95
C ALA A 107 11.35 19.46 0.36
N ALA A 108 11.12 19.61 -0.95
CA ALA A 108 9.97 19.03 -1.64
C ALA A 108 10.08 17.51 -1.78
N TRP A 109 11.30 16.97 -1.95
CA TRP A 109 11.54 15.53 -1.94
C TRP A 109 11.28 14.92 -0.57
N GLU A 110 11.83 15.50 0.50
CA GLU A 110 11.56 15.08 1.87
C GLU A 110 10.06 15.11 2.20
N GLN A 111 9.34 16.14 1.75
CA GLN A 111 7.89 16.20 1.90
C GLN A 111 7.17 15.06 1.16
N SER A 112 7.66 14.66 -0.02
CA SER A 112 7.12 13.52 -0.77
C SER A 112 7.34 12.19 -0.02
N LEU A 113 8.50 12.00 0.59
CA LEU A 113 8.78 10.83 1.43
C LEU A 113 7.89 10.78 2.68
N GLN A 114 7.70 11.92 3.36
CA GLN A 114 6.76 12.02 4.50
C GLN A 114 5.32 11.73 4.08
N ASN A 115 4.91 12.20 2.90
CA ASN A 115 3.58 11.90 2.36
C ASN A 115 3.42 10.41 2.02
N LEU A 116 4.48 9.75 1.54
CA LEU A 116 4.49 8.31 1.30
C LEU A 116 4.32 7.54 2.61
N GLU A 117 5.08 7.87 3.65
CA GLU A 117 4.96 7.27 4.98
C GLU A 117 3.54 7.46 5.55
N LYS A 118 3.03 8.69 5.52
CA LYS A 118 1.66 8.98 5.96
C LYS A 118 0.61 8.19 5.16
N SER A 119 0.83 8.00 3.85
CA SER A 119 -0.07 7.18 3.03
C SER A 119 -0.05 5.71 3.47
N GLN A 120 1.13 5.19 3.88
CA GLN A 120 1.28 3.84 4.40
C GLN A 120 0.55 3.66 5.74
N GLU A 121 0.69 4.61 6.66
CA GLU A 121 0.00 4.59 7.95
C GLU A 121 -1.52 4.57 7.78
N LEU A 122 -2.04 5.48 6.95
CA LEU A 122 -3.48 5.57 6.66
C LEU A 122 -4.00 4.29 6.00
N TRP A 123 -3.25 3.72 5.06
CA TRP A 123 -3.57 2.48 4.38
C TRP A 123 -3.66 1.32 5.38
N ASN A 124 -2.63 1.14 6.21
CA ASN A 124 -2.60 0.08 7.21
C ASN A 124 -3.72 0.21 8.25
N ALA A 125 -3.99 1.43 8.71
CA ALA A 125 -5.08 1.69 9.67
C ALA A 125 -6.45 1.37 9.05
N SER A 126 -6.68 1.77 7.81
CA SER A 126 -7.94 1.49 7.10
C SER A 126 -8.15 -0.01 6.90
N LEU A 127 -7.14 -0.73 6.41
CA LEU A 127 -7.23 -2.18 6.19
C LEU A 127 -7.49 -2.96 7.48
N ALA A 128 -6.81 -2.57 8.57
CA ALA A 128 -6.99 -3.24 9.87
C ALA A 128 -8.41 -3.11 10.44
N ASN A 129 -9.18 -2.12 9.97
CA ASN A 129 -10.55 -1.83 10.41
C ASN A 129 -11.62 -2.39 9.46
N LEU A 130 -11.26 -2.96 8.30
CA LEU A 130 -12.21 -3.60 7.41
C LEU A 130 -12.72 -4.91 8.01
N GLU A 131 -14.02 -5.13 7.85
CA GLU A 131 -14.68 -6.39 8.18
C GLU A 131 -14.66 -7.34 6.96
N GLU A 132 -14.83 -8.65 7.20
CA GLU A 132 -14.83 -9.66 6.11
C GLU A 132 -15.84 -9.31 5.00
N ALA A 133 -17.02 -8.81 5.36
CA ALA A 133 -18.04 -8.41 4.41
C ALA A 133 -17.67 -7.20 3.54
N ASP A 134 -16.71 -6.36 3.97
CA ASP A 134 -16.27 -5.22 3.17
C ASP A 134 -15.47 -5.68 1.95
N PHE A 135 -14.72 -6.76 2.08
CA PHE A 135 -13.89 -7.29 0.99
C PHE A 135 -14.73 -7.85 -0.18
N GLU A 136 -15.94 -8.33 0.10
CA GLU A 136 -16.86 -8.88 -0.91
C GLU A 136 -17.64 -7.80 -1.68
N LYS A 137 -17.62 -6.54 -1.23
CA LYS A 137 -18.28 -5.44 -1.93
C LYS A 137 -17.63 -5.20 -3.28
N ILE A 138 -18.46 -4.87 -4.28
CA ILE A 138 -17.98 -4.60 -5.63
C ILE A 138 -17.70 -3.11 -5.80
N ASP A 139 -16.52 -2.77 -6.32
CA ASP A 139 -16.17 -1.43 -6.74
C ASP A 139 -16.94 -1.07 -8.02
N PRO A 140 -17.85 -0.06 -8.00
CA PRO A 140 -18.59 0.35 -9.18
C PRO A 140 -17.71 0.95 -10.30
N ASN A 141 -16.44 1.27 -10.01
CA ASN A 141 -15.53 1.87 -10.99
C ASN A 141 -14.94 0.84 -11.98
N ASN A 142 -14.76 -0.42 -11.54
CA ASN A 142 -14.07 -1.44 -12.34
C ASN A 142 -14.73 -2.84 -12.29
N ASN A 143 -15.75 -2.99 -11.46
CA ASN A 143 -16.47 -4.24 -11.22
C ASN A 143 -15.62 -5.36 -10.56
N HIS A 144 -14.52 -4.99 -9.89
CA HIS A 144 -13.77 -5.88 -9.01
C HIS A 144 -14.35 -5.87 -7.60
N SER A 145 -14.11 -6.92 -6.83
CA SER A 145 -14.29 -6.86 -5.38
C SER A 145 -13.24 -5.95 -4.73
N PHE A 146 -13.56 -5.35 -3.57
CA PHE A 146 -12.53 -4.62 -2.84
C PHE A 146 -11.36 -5.50 -2.41
N TYR A 147 -11.58 -6.82 -2.26
CA TYR A 147 -10.49 -7.78 -2.08
C TYR A 147 -9.50 -7.74 -3.25
N GLU A 148 -10.01 -7.81 -4.51
CA GLU A 148 -9.18 -7.75 -5.71
C GLU A 148 -8.46 -6.41 -5.85
N ASP A 149 -9.15 -5.29 -5.60
CA ASP A 149 -8.55 -3.96 -5.68
C ASP A 149 -7.43 -3.78 -4.64
N ILE A 150 -7.67 -4.18 -3.39
CA ILE A 150 -6.69 -4.09 -2.31
C ILE A 150 -5.47 -4.96 -2.62
N HIS A 151 -5.66 -6.22 -3.06
CA HIS A 151 -4.56 -7.07 -3.49
C HIS A 151 -3.87 -6.55 -4.75
N GLY A 152 -4.61 -5.91 -5.66
CA GLY A 152 -4.07 -5.22 -6.83
C GLY A 152 -3.05 -4.14 -6.45
N ILE A 153 -3.30 -3.38 -5.38
CA ILE A 153 -2.33 -2.37 -4.89
C ILE A 153 -1.05 -3.02 -4.34
N ILE A 154 -1.09 -4.19 -3.69
CA ILE A 154 0.15 -4.91 -3.31
C ILE A 154 0.99 -5.22 -4.56
N GLN A 155 0.37 -5.78 -5.58
CA GLN A 155 1.05 -6.12 -6.84
C GLN A 155 1.61 -4.87 -7.53
N HIS A 156 0.85 -3.79 -7.54
CA HIS A 156 1.23 -2.50 -8.08
C HIS A 156 2.43 -1.88 -7.34
N ASP A 157 2.42 -1.91 -6.01
CA ASP A 157 3.52 -1.40 -5.20
C ASP A 157 4.81 -2.20 -5.42
N VAL A 158 4.72 -3.53 -5.50
CA VAL A 158 5.87 -4.41 -5.78
C VAL A 158 6.41 -4.18 -7.20
N TYR A 159 5.53 -4.01 -8.19
CA TYR A 159 5.93 -3.69 -9.56
C TYR A 159 6.71 -2.38 -9.62
N HIS A 160 6.24 -1.34 -8.95
CA HIS A 160 6.91 -0.05 -8.92
C HIS A 160 8.15 -0.03 -8.03
N LEU A 161 8.19 -0.80 -6.94
CA LEU A 161 9.41 -1.01 -6.16
C LEU A 161 10.53 -1.59 -7.03
N GLY A 162 10.21 -2.59 -7.86
CA GLY A 162 11.17 -3.15 -8.83
C GLY A 162 11.70 -2.09 -9.81
N GLN A 163 10.84 -1.18 -10.30
CA GLN A 163 11.25 -0.07 -11.16
C GLN A 163 12.18 0.90 -10.43
N ILE A 164 11.85 1.30 -9.19
CA ILE A 164 12.70 2.18 -8.36
C ILE A 164 14.07 1.55 -8.13
N VAL A 165 14.14 0.25 -7.81
CA VAL A 165 15.40 -0.48 -7.61
C VAL A 165 16.27 -0.44 -8.88
N ILE A 166 15.68 -0.63 -10.06
CA ILE A 166 16.41 -0.57 -11.33
C ILE A 166 16.88 0.87 -11.60
N LEU A 167 15.99 1.86 -11.48
CA LEU A 167 16.34 3.27 -11.70
C LEU A 167 17.47 3.71 -10.77
N LYS A 168 17.41 3.36 -9.48
CA LYS A 168 18.47 3.67 -8.51
C LYS A 168 19.84 3.09 -8.88
N LYS A 169 19.87 1.90 -9.49
CA LYS A 169 21.13 1.28 -9.95
C LYS A 169 21.69 1.92 -11.22
N LEU A 170 20.89 2.66 -11.96
CA LEU A 170 21.27 3.34 -13.21
C LEU A 170 21.67 4.81 -12.95
N LEU A 171 21.51 5.32 -11.73
CA LEU A 171 21.89 6.67 -11.29
C LEU A 171 23.32 6.72 -10.78
#